data_1f9ce03310b147be0547ad7b60db0433
#
_entry.id   1f9ce03310b147be0547ad7b60db0433
#
_cell.length_a   1.000
_cell.length_b   1.000
_cell.length_c   1.000
_cell.angle_alpha   90.00
_cell.angle_beta   90.00
_cell.angle_gamma   90.00
#
_symmetry.space_group_name_H-M   'P 1'
#
loop_
_entity.id
_entity.type
_entity.pdbx_description
1 polymer ?
#
loop_
_entity_poly.entity_id
_entity_poly.type
_entity_poly.pdbx_seq_one_letter_code
_entity_poly.pdbx_strand_id
1 'polypeptide(L)'
;GQRSTHAVGRFHGIADSLNYKHRIEAINFAMAHDDGISSDGELAEADVILVGVSRSGKTPTSLYMAMQFGVKVANYPLIPEDFERGKLPTELVKYRSKLFGLTIAPERLAQIREERRRGSQYASLSNCRYEVDAAQKLMRMEGIRWLESTHKSIEEIAAVVLQAVHVEDDS
;
A
#
# COMPACT_ATOMS: atom_id res chain seq x y z
N GLY A 1 -13.74 -10.81 14.85
CA GLY A 1 -13.94 -10.90 15.57
C GLY A 1 -14.68 -10.67 16.67
N GLN A 2 -15.05 -10.63 16.99
CA GLN A 2 -15.50 -10.32 17.78
C GLN A 2 -15.61 -10.86 18.83
N ARG A 3 -15.51 -10.90 19.57
CA ARG A 3 -15.54 -11.29 20.47
C ARG A 3 -15.91 -10.87 21.53
N SER A 4 -16.28 -11.13 22.22
CA SER A 4 -16.70 -10.78 23.25
C SER A 4 -15.92 -10.48 24.12
N THR A 5 -15.84 -9.80 24.52
CA THR A 5 -14.99 -9.44 25.11
C THR A 5 -15.13 -9.11 26.41
N HIS A 6 -16.01 -8.83 26.85
CA HIS A 6 -16.13 -8.33 28.08
C HIS A 6 -15.58 -9.27 28.95
N ALA A 7 -15.15 -10.04 28.56
CA ALA A 7 -14.78 -10.94 29.25
C ALA A 7 -14.12 -10.52 30.33
N VAL A 8 -13.23 -10.11 30.56
CA VAL A 8 -12.58 -10.02 31.56
C VAL A 8 -11.82 -8.89 31.57
N GLY A 9 -12.05 -8.00 32.25
CA GLY A 9 -11.45 -6.77 32.33
C GLY A 9 -9.97 -6.85 32.34
N ARG A 10 -9.35 -7.66 33.15
CA ARG A 10 -7.98 -7.68 33.21
C ARG A 10 -7.37 -8.21 32.00
N PHE A 11 -7.82 -9.28 31.48
CA PHE A 11 -7.32 -9.86 30.31
C PHE A 11 -7.50 -8.92 29.17
N HIS A 12 -8.63 -8.25 29.10
CA HIS A 12 -8.95 -7.30 28.07
C HIS A 12 -7.95 -6.14 28.10
N GLY A 13 -7.60 -5.66 29.25
CA GLY A 13 -6.64 -4.59 29.36
C GLY A 13 -5.26 -4.95 28.84
N ILE A 14 -4.84 -6.16 29.11
CA ILE A 14 -3.55 -6.62 28.63
C ILE A 14 -3.57 -6.74 27.11
N ALA A 15 -4.63 -7.32 26.57
CA ALA A 15 -4.75 -7.48 25.13
C ALA A 15 -4.79 -6.14 24.44
N ASP A 16 -5.52 -5.16 25.00
CA ASP A 16 -5.58 -3.84 24.42
C ASP A 16 -4.22 -3.17 24.44
N SER A 17 -3.46 -3.36 25.49
CA SER A 17 -2.14 -2.76 25.57
C SER A 17 -1.21 -3.31 24.51
N LEU A 18 -1.25 -4.63 24.29
CA LEU A 18 -0.43 -5.24 23.25
C LEU A 18 -0.87 -4.78 21.87
N ASN A 19 -2.18 -4.69 21.64
CA ASN A 19 -2.68 -4.23 20.36
C ASN A 19 -2.27 -2.80 20.09
N TYR A 20 -2.31 -1.97 21.13
CA TYR A 20 -1.91 -0.59 20.97
C TYR A 20 -0.44 -0.50 20.57
N LYS A 21 0.39 -1.31 21.22
CA LYS A 21 1.80 -1.32 20.90
C LYS A 21 2.05 -1.78 19.48
N HIS A 22 1.35 -2.81 19.03
CA HIS A 22 1.45 -3.31 17.68
C HIS A 22 1.05 -2.23 16.67
N ARG A 23 -0.01 -1.50 16.97
CA ARG A 23 -0.45 -0.44 16.07
C ARG A 23 0.54 0.68 15.97
N ILE A 24 1.13 1.06 17.10
CA ILE A 24 2.14 2.11 17.09
C ILE A 24 3.36 1.68 16.27
N GLU A 25 3.78 0.43 16.43
CA GLU A 25 4.89 -0.08 15.65
C GLU A 25 4.57 -0.09 14.16
N ALA A 26 3.33 -0.48 13.82
CA ALA A 26 2.91 -0.53 12.42
C ALA A 26 2.82 0.87 11.83
N ILE A 27 2.35 1.85 12.59
CA ILE A 27 2.29 3.23 12.13
C ILE A 27 3.69 3.76 11.88
N ASN A 28 4.61 3.52 12.81
CA ASN A 28 5.97 3.97 12.64
C ASN A 28 6.61 3.31 11.42
N PHE A 29 6.33 2.03 11.21
CA PHE A 29 6.85 1.32 10.06
C PHE A 29 6.32 1.95 8.77
N ALA A 30 5.02 2.22 8.71
CA ALA A 30 4.42 2.80 7.51
C ALA A 30 5.02 4.16 7.19
N MET A 31 5.25 4.97 8.21
CA MET A 31 5.82 6.28 7.99
C MET A 31 7.27 6.21 7.54
N ALA A 32 8.01 5.25 8.05
CA ALA A 32 9.41 5.10 7.69
C ALA A 32 9.58 4.53 6.28
N HIS A 33 8.60 3.79 5.78
CA HIS A 33 8.73 3.11 4.49
C HIS A 33 7.74 3.62 3.45
N ASP A 34 7.47 4.91 3.51
CA ASP A 34 6.46 5.48 2.64
C ASP A 34 6.95 5.74 1.23
N ASP A 35 8.24 5.89 1.03
CA ASP A 35 8.75 6.28 -0.27
C ASP A 35 9.50 5.16 -0.98
N GLY A 36 9.46 3.97 -0.45
CA GLY A 36 10.06 2.85 -1.14
C GLY A 36 11.56 2.73 -1.02
N ILE A 37 12.18 3.58 -0.20
CA ILE A 37 13.62 3.52 -0.08
C ILE A 37 13.95 2.69 1.12
N SER A 38 13.69 1.44 1.08
CA SER A 38 13.92 0.57 2.21
C SER A 38 14.96 -0.47 1.87
N SER A 39 15.68 -0.90 2.85
CA SER A 39 16.63 -1.99 2.65
C SER A 39 15.87 -3.28 2.48
N ASP A 40 16.55 -4.29 1.97
CA ASP A 40 15.94 -5.58 1.77
C ASP A 40 15.40 -6.14 3.08
N GLY A 41 16.13 -5.98 4.18
CA GLY A 41 15.65 -6.48 5.46
C GLY A 41 14.39 -5.79 5.92
N GLU A 42 14.25 -4.51 5.61
CA GLU A 42 13.06 -3.77 6.00
C GLU A 42 11.85 -4.19 5.19
N LEU A 43 12.03 -4.43 3.90
CA LEU A 43 10.92 -4.94 3.09
C LEU A 43 10.50 -6.33 3.57
N ALA A 44 11.44 -7.11 4.07
CA ALA A 44 11.12 -8.43 4.60
C ALA A 44 10.21 -8.35 5.81
N GLU A 45 10.29 -7.26 6.58
CA GLU A 45 9.43 -7.10 7.75
C GLU A 45 8.02 -6.68 7.39
N ALA A 46 7.78 -6.18 6.21
CA ALA A 46 6.45 -5.72 5.84
C ALA A 46 5.50 -6.92 5.73
N ASP A 47 4.26 -6.70 6.15
CA ASP A 47 3.21 -7.69 5.94
C ASP A 47 2.62 -7.52 4.54
N VAL A 48 2.56 -6.28 4.06
CA VAL A 48 2.01 -5.94 2.75
C VAL A 48 2.91 -4.87 2.13
N ILE A 49 3.14 -4.98 0.83
CA ILE A 49 3.86 -3.94 0.09
C ILE A 49 2.89 -3.42 -0.99
N LEU A 50 2.50 -2.16 -0.87
CA LEU A 50 1.60 -1.55 -1.85
C LEU A 50 2.42 -0.96 -2.97
N VAL A 51 2.10 -1.31 -4.21
CA VAL A 51 2.81 -0.78 -5.37
C VAL A 51 1.86 -0.01 -6.26
N GLY A 52 2.37 0.94 -6.98
CA GLY A 52 1.56 1.73 -7.89
C GLY A 52 2.25 3.04 -8.18
N VAL A 53 1.67 3.83 -9.07
CA VAL A 53 2.24 5.12 -9.41
C VAL A 53 2.14 6.08 -8.22
N SER A 54 2.96 7.10 -8.25
CA SER A 54 2.94 8.13 -7.21
C SER A 54 1.55 8.76 -7.11
N ARG A 55 1.03 8.89 -5.92
CA ARG A 55 -0.26 9.50 -5.61
C ARG A 55 -1.47 8.64 -5.97
N SER A 56 -1.32 7.34 -6.00
CA SER A 56 -2.44 6.44 -6.28
C SER A 56 -3.20 6.01 -5.04
N GLY A 57 -2.87 6.56 -3.87
CA GLY A 57 -3.60 6.23 -2.65
C GLY A 57 -2.86 5.31 -1.70
N LYS A 58 -1.59 5.04 -1.96
CA LYS A 58 -0.84 4.11 -1.12
C LYS A 58 -0.65 4.59 0.30
N THR A 59 -0.26 5.84 0.46
CA THR A 59 0.03 6.38 1.79
C THR A 59 -1.19 6.36 2.72
N PRO A 60 -2.34 6.92 2.32
CA PRO A 60 -3.47 6.88 3.23
C PRO A 60 -3.93 5.46 3.52
N THR A 61 -3.83 4.56 2.55
CA THR A 61 -4.24 3.19 2.76
C THR A 61 -3.30 2.50 3.75
N SER A 62 -1.98 2.70 3.59
CA SER A 62 -1.02 2.05 4.47
C SER A 62 -1.17 2.55 5.91
N LEU A 63 -1.41 3.84 6.09
CA LEU A 63 -1.60 4.39 7.42
C LEU A 63 -2.88 3.87 8.07
N TYR A 64 -3.95 3.81 7.29
CA TYR A 64 -5.22 3.28 7.81
C TYR A 64 -5.05 1.82 8.26
N MET A 65 -4.37 1.01 7.44
CA MET A 65 -4.18 -0.40 7.78
C MET A 65 -3.33 -0.55 9.03
N ALA A 66 -2.32 0.29 9.18
CA ALA A 66 -1.49 0.26 10.38
C ALA A 66 -2.30 0.65 11.62
N MET A 67 -3.10 1.70 11.49
CA MET A 67 -3.87 2.19 12.63
C MET A 67 -4.98 1.27 13.05
N GLN A 68 -5.67 0.69 12.09
CA GLN A 68 -6.83 -0.12 12.41
C GLN A 68 -6.50 -1.58 12.66
N PHE A 69 -5.51 -2.11 12.01
CA PHE A 69 -5.25 -3.54 12.04
C PHE A 69 -3.85 -3.91 12.53
N GLY A 70 -3.00 -2.94 12.77
CA GLY A 70 -1.63 -3.21 13.20
C GLY A 70 -0.79 -3.91 12.13
N VAL A 71 -1.14 -3.73 10.85
CA VAL A 71 -0.45 -4.38 9.76
C VAL A 71 0.68 -3.48 9.27
N LYS A 72 1.85 -4.04 9.08
CA LYS A 72 3.01 -3.28 8.61
C LYS A 72 2.98 -3.21 7.10
N VAL A 73 2.81 -2.01 6.57
CA VAL A 73 2.65 -1.79 5.14
C VAL A 73 3.75 -0.88 4.64
N ALA A 74 4.48 -1.34 3.63
CA ALA A 74 5.45 -0.50 2.95
C ALA A 74 4.83 -0.05 1.63
N ASN A 75 5.18 1.15 1.18
CA ASN A 75 4.72 1.67 -0.09
C ASN A 75 5.90 1.69 -1.05
N TYR A 76 5.67 1.29 -2.28
CA TYR A 76 6.74 1.28 -3.27
C TYR A 76 6.20 1.90 -4.56
N PRO A 77 6.59 3.12 -4.89
CA PRO A 77 6.09 3.76 -6.10
C PRO A 77 6.78 3.17 -7.32
N LEU A 78 6.00 2.86 -8.34
CA LEU A 78 6.54 2.46 -9.63
C LEU A 78 6.86 3.73 -10.42
N ILE A 79 8.04 3.77 -10.98
CA ILE A 79 8.53 4.97 -11.65
C ILE A 79 8.78 4.67 -13.12
N PRO A 80 8.95 5.71 -13.95
CA PRO A 80 9.13 5.49 -15.38
C PRO A 80 10.23 4.50 -15.75
N GLU A 81 11.31 4.47 -15.00
CA GLU A 81 12.39 3.51 -15.27
C GLU A 81 11.89 2.08 -15.16
N ASP A 82 10.97 1.81 -14.22
CA ASP A 82 10.41 0.48 -14.07
C ASP A 82 9.59 0.11 -15.30
N PHE A 83 8.85 1.07 -15.84
CA PHE A 83 8.02 0.82 -17.00
C PHE A 83 8.87 0.56 -18.24
N GLU A 84 9.96 1.30 -18.37
CA GLU A 84 10.84 1.13 -19.52
C GLU A 84 11.53 -0.22 -19.49
N ARG A 85 11.89 -0.68 -18.28
CA ARG A 85 12.49 -1.99 -18.14
C ARG A 85 11.48 -3.09 -18.38
N GLY A 86 10.21 -2.83 -18.10
CA GLY A 86 9.15 -3.81 -18.24
C GLY A 86 9.21 -4.93 -17.23
N LYS A 87 9.84 -4.69 -16.09
CA LYS A 87 9.99 -5.69 -15.04
C LYS A 87 9.86 -5.04 -13.69
N LEU A 88 9.50 -5.84 -12.69
CA LEU A 88 9.47 -5.35 -11.32
C LEU A 88 10.87 -4.92 -10.89
N PRO A 89 10.94 -3.92 -10.03
CA PRO A 89 12.23 -3.62 -9.38
C PRO A 89 12.76 -4.86 -8.71
N THR A 90 14.06 -5.08 -8.83
CA THR A 90 14.66 -6.31 -8.31
C THR A 90 14.39 -6.48 -6.82
N GLU A 91 14.29 -5.37 -6.08
CA GLU A 91 14.05 -5.46 -4.65
C GLU A 91 12.73 -6.11 -4.33
N LEU A 92 11.76 -6.07 -5.23
CA LEU A 92 10.43 -6.58 -4.97
C LEU A 92 10.21 -8.01 -5.42
N VAL A 93 11.10 -8.53 -6.25
CA VAL A 93 10.85 -9.82 -6.87
C VAL A 93 10.61 -10.94 -5.88
N LYS A 94 11.38 -10.99 -4.81
CA LYS A 94 11.23 -12.08 -3.87
C LYS A 94 10.07 -11.87 -2.89
N TYR A 95 9.40 -10.72 -2.95
CA TYR A 95 8.29 -10.44 -2.06
C TYR A 95 6.96 -10.45 -2.78
N ARG A 96 6.87 -11.14 -3.92
CA ARG A 96 5.63 -11.14 -4.71
C ARG A 96 4.39 -11.48 -3.93
N SER A 97 4.48 -12.38 -2.97
CA SER A 97 3.30 -12.78 -2.21
C SER A 97 2.76 -11.66 -1.33
N LYS A 98 3.57 -10.63 -1.09
CA LYS A 98 3.16 -9.49 -0.26
C LYS A 98 2.71 -8.30 -1.09
N LEU A 99 2.85 -8.35 -2.40
CA LEU A 99 2.57 -7.20 -3.25
C LEU A 99 1.09 -7.07 -3.57
N PHE A 100 0.60 -5.86 -3.50
CA PHE A 100 -0.76 -5.55 -3.96
C PHE A 100 -0.72 -4.19 -4.61
N GLY A 101 -1.33 -4.06 -5.78
CA GLY A 101 -1.26 -2.82 -6.54
C GLY A 101 -2.43 -1.90 -6.30
N LEU A 102 -2.17 -0.62 -6.34
CA LEU A 102 -3.24 0.37 -6.36
C LEU A 102 -3.10 1.19 -7.62
N THR A 103 -4.22 1.45 -8.27
CA THR A 103 -4.25 2.32 -9.43
C THR A 103 -5.37 3.33 -9.27
N ILE A 104 -5.44 4.30 -10.15
CA ILE A 104 -6.39 5.38 -10.04
C ILE A 104 -6.67 5.89 -11.45
N ALA A 105 -7.85 6.42 -11.68
CA ALA A 105 -8.17 6.98 -12.98
C ALA A 105 -7.20 8.11 -13.32
N PRO A 106 -6.69 8.15 -14.53
CA PRO A 106 -5.67 9.15 -14.89
C PRO A 106 -6.15 10.59 -14.69
N GLU A 107 -7.42 10.86 -14.92
CA GLU A 107 -7.98 12.20 -14.74
C GLU A 107 -7.93 12.63 -13.28
N ARG A 108 -8.23 11.70 -12.39
CA ARG A 108 -8.18 11.98 -10.96
C ARG A 108 -6.74 12.15 -10.51
N LEU A 109 -5.85 11.33 -11.04
CA LEU A 109 -4.44 11.42 -10.72
C LEU A 109 -3.88 12.77 -11.14
N ALA A 110 -4.26 13.23 -12.33
CA ALA A 110 -3.81 14.52 -12.82
C ALA A 110 -4.27 15.64 -11.89
N GLN A 111 -5.51 15.59 -11.39
CA GLN A 111 -6.00 16.60 -10.47
C GLN A 111 -5.18 16.60 -9.18
N ILE A 112 -4.91 15.45 -8.64
CA ILE A 112 -4.18 15.34 -7.37
C ILE A 112 -2.76 15.85 -7.54
N ARG A 113 -2.11 15.48 -8.62
CA ARG A 113 -0.73 15.89 -8.86
C ARG A 113 -0.63 17.39 -9.16
N GLU A 114 -1.66 17.93 -9.81
CA GLU A 114 -1.67 19.35 -10.13
C GLU A 114 -1.70 20.19 -8.86
N GLU A 115 -2.37 19.70 -7.83
CA GLU A 115 -2.41 20.41 -6.56
C GLU A 115 -1.05 20.45 -5.89
N ARG A 116 -0.21 19.44 -6.18
CA ARG A 116 1.10 19.38 -5.56
C ARG A 116 2.16 20.09 -6.39
N ARG A 117 2.09 19.97 -7.72
CA ARG A 117 3.07 20.57 -8.60
C ARG A 117 2.38 21.13 -9.80
N ARG A 118 1.86 22.32 -9.66
CA ARG A 118 1.08 22.95 -10.68
C ARG A 118 1.84 23.11 -11.99
N GLY A 119 1.21 22.74 -13.09
CA GLY A 119 1.79 22.93 -14.41
C GLY A 119 2.96 22.01 -14.74
N SER A 120 3.19 20.97 -13.97
CA SER A 120 4.34 20.11 -14.21
C SER A 120 4.01 19.02 -15.22
N GLN A 121 5.04 18.49 -15.85
CA GLN A 121 4.90 17.34 -16.72
C GLN A 121 4.39 16.15 -15.92
N TYR A 122 4.83 16.05 -14.69
CA TYR A 122 4.41 15.01 -13.75
C TYR A 122 2.89 14.99 -13.60
N ALA A 123 2.24 16.16 -13.58
CA ALA A 123 0.80 16.25 -13.39
C ALA A 123 0.01 16.30 -14.69
N SER A 124 0.66 16.28 -15.85
CA SER A 124 -0.07 16.37 -17.10
C SER A 124 -0.92 15.13 -17.31
N LEU A 125 -2.06 15.30 -17.94
CA LEU A 125 -2.98 14.19 -18.16
C LEU A 125 -2.33 13.10 -19.03
N SER A 126 -1.59 13.50 -20.06
CA SER A 126 -0.94 12.51 -20.91
C SER A 126 0.08 11.70 -20.16
N ASN A 127 0.84 12.32 -19.25
CA ASN A 127 1.80 11.59 -18.44
C ASN A 127 1.10 10.68 -17.46
N CYS A 128 0.01 11.15 -16.84
CA CYS A 128 -0.74 10.31 -15.91
C CYS A 128 -1.33 9.10 -16.61
N ARG A 129 -1.85 9.28 -17.82
CA ARG A 129 -2.35 8.14 -18.60
C ARG A 129 -1.24 7.14 -18.91
N TYR A 130 -0.09 7.66 -19.30
CA TYR A 130 1.03 6.79 -19.60
C TYR A 130 1.44 5.97 -18.38
N GLU A 131 1.58 6.63 -17.24
CA GLU A 131 2.04 5.93 -16.04
C GLU A 131 1.01 4.92 -15.55
N VAL A 132 -0.27 5.29 -15.56
CA VAL A 132 -1.32 4.38 -15.09
C VAL A 132 -1.39 3.15 -15.99
N ASP A 133 -1.38 3.37 -17.31
CA ASP A 133 -1.44 2.25 -18.23
C ASP A 133 -0.21 1.36 -18.10
N ALA A 134 0.96 1.95 -17.97
CA ALA A 134 2.19 1.19 -17.87
C ALA A 134 2.25 0.42 -16.55
N ALA A 135 1.78 1.02 -15.46
CA ALA A 135 1.76 0.33 -14.18
C ALA A 135 0.81 -0.86 -14.21
N GLN A 136 -0.38 -0.68 -14.79
CA GLN A 136 -1.34 -1.77 -14.86
C GLN A 136 -0.81 -2.91 -15.74
N LYS A 137 -0.16 -2.54 -16.83
CA LYS A 137 0.42 -3.56 -17.70
C LYS A 137 1.51 -4.34 -16.97
N LEU A 138 2.36 -3.64 -16.25
CA LEU A 138 3.42 -4.29 -15.50
C LEU A 138 2.85 -5.22 -14.44
N MET A 139 1.84 -4.76 -13.69
CA MET A 139 1.23 -5.57 -12.66
C MET A 139 0.56 -6.81 -13.26
N ARG A 140 -0.09 -6.64 -14.41
CA ARG A 140 -0.73 -7.78 -15.07
C ARG A 140 0.30 -8.81 -15.51
N MET A 141 1.39 -8.33 -16.08
CA MET A 141 2.44 -9.24 -16.56
C MET A 141 3.12 -9.96 -15.42
N GLU A 142 3.22 -9.32 -14.28
CA GLU A 142 3.90 -9.92 -13.12
C GLU A 142 2.95 -10.70 -12.21
N GLY A 143 1.68 -10.74 -12.55
CA GLY A 143 0.72 -11.50 -11.75
C GLY A 143 0.34 -10.84 -10.44
N ILE A 144 0.48 -9.52 -10.34
CA ILE A 144 0.14 -8.80 -9.13
C ILE A 144 -1.30 -8.34 -9.21
N ARG A 145 -2.09 -8.63 -8.18
CA ARG A 145 -3.47 -8.16 -8.13
C ARG A 145 -3.48 -6.67 -7.81
N TRP A 146 -4.44 -5.96 -8.37
CA TRP A 146 -4.56 -4.53 -8.08
C TRP A 146 -6.01 -4.11 -8.00
N LEU A 147 -6.23 -2.92 -7.45
CA LEU A 147 -7.55 -2.36 -7.27
C LEU A 147 -7.49 -0.89 -7.66
N GLU A 148 -8.54 -0.41 -8.31
CA GLU A 148 -8.61 1.02 -8.62
C GLU A 148 -9.22 1.76 -7.45
N SER A 149 -8.52 2.78 -6.97
CA SER A 149 -8.93 3.50 -5.77
C SER A 149 -9.84 4.68 -6.01
N THR A 150 -10.12 5.02 -7.27
CA THR A 150 -10.78 6.27 -7.62
C THR A 150 -12.09 6.52 -6.87
N HIS A 151 -12.94 5.53 -6.79
CA HIS A 151 -14.25 5.69 -6.18
C HIS A 151 -14.47 4.80 -4.97
N LYS A 152 -13.40 4.38 -4.32
CA LYS A 152 -13.51 3.50 -3.17
C LYS A 152 -13.03 4.20 -1.92
N SER A 153 -13.64 3.87 -0.80
CA SER A 153 -13.19 4.42 0.46
C SER A 153 -11.92 3.68 0.90
N ILE A 154 -11.20 4.31 1.80
CA ILE A 154 -10.00 3.69 2.35
C ILE A 154 -10.34 2.37 3.02
N GLU A 155 -11.50 2.31 3.70
CA GLU A 155 -11.95 1.09 4.36
C GLU A 155 -12.16 -0.03 3.36
N GLU A 156 -12.76 0.28 2.21
CA GLU A 156 -13.00 -0.73 1.18
C GLU A 156 -11.68 -1.22 0.61
N ILE A 157 -10.76 -0.31 0.35
CA ILE A 157 -9.45 -0.67 -0.20
C ILE A 157 -8.72 -1.58 0.78
N ALA A 158 -8.71 -1.20 2.06
CA ALA A 158 -7.99 -1.99 3.06
C ALA A 158 -8.58 -3.39 3.18
N ALA A 159 -9.90 -3.51 3.13
CA ALA A 159 -10.54 -4.82 3.23
C ALA A 159 -10.14 -5.73 2.08
N VAL A 160 -10.09 -5.18 0.86
CA VAL A 160 -9.70 -5.98 -0.30
C VAL A 160 -8.23 -6.40 -0.20
N VAL A 161 -7.38 -5.47 0.21
CA VAL A 161 -5.94 -5.77 0.33
C VAL A 161 -5.71 -6.87 1.37
N LEU A 162 -6.38 -6.78 2.51
CA LEU A 162 -6.19 -7.78 3.55
C LEU A 162 -6.68 -9.17 3.13
N GLN A 163 -7.71 -9.22 2.30
CA GLN A 163 -8.16 -10.50 1.80
C GLN A 163 -7.23 -11.05 0.75
N ALA A 164 -6.66 -10.20 -0.06
CA ALA A 164 -5.82 -10.63 -1.16
C ALA A 164 -4.43 -11.04 -0.68
N VAL A 165 -3.90 -10.34 0.30
CA VAL A 165 -2.58 -10.64 0.81
C VAL A 165 -2.77 -11.23 2.20
N HIS A 166 -2.55 -12.53 2.30
CA HIS A 166 -2.70 -13.16 3.57
C HIS A 166 -1.65 -12.67 4.51
N VAL A 167 -2.06 -12.07 5.59
CA VAL A 167 -1.14 -11.65 6.60
C VAL A 167 -0.88 -12.88 7.43
N GLU A 168 0.37 -13.19 7.54
CA GLU A 168 0.71 -14.36 8.10
C GLU A 168 0.53 -14.60 9.49
N ASP A 169 0.06 -13.85 10.16
CA ASP A 169 0.01 -14.03 11.50
C ASP A 169 -0.71 -15.18 11.89
N ASP A 170 -1.51 -15.56 11.10
CA ASP A 170 -2.34 -16.49 11.53
C ASP A 170 -1.81 -17.76 11.42
N SER A 171 -0.92 -17.89 10.84
CA SER A 171 -0.51 -19.13 10.62
C SER A 171 -0.07 -19.85 11.58
#